data_bc002f7963fa232973224189dd9bc36c
#
_entry.id   bc002f7963fa232973224189dd9bc36c
#
_cell.length_a   1.000
_cell.length_b   1.000
_cell.length_c   1.000
_cell.angle_alpha   90.00
_cell.angle_beta   90.00
_cell.angle_gamma   90.00
#
_symmetry.space_group_name_H-M   'P 1'
#
loop_
_entity.id
_entity.type
_entity.pdbx_description
1 polymer ?
#
loop_
_entity_poly.entity_id
_entity_poly.type
_entity_poly.pdbx_seq_one_letter_code
_entity_poly.pdbx_strand_id
1 'polypeptide(L)'
;MNRKAEILYRLGEPLAAGMFEHENSSVVERFGLGLRRYFEHAAPPPESGRLYPAPEHDIWNLAGKFVRFHYSFSLGCDGDGLRRLGRERLADPFERNLLDRVIDELDYFRSDLIPPRYRIGGNGWTHCVLNYRRILGEGLGGYRKRVNAMPPSPLRRALSDTLAGITDFLRRAPGDIAACAEHPARDFRSAMRSFNFFFALDCYDSAGRFDDYMGEFYNGEPDAQMWLEELYCAVDLHDGWHFLHTAKHPAFTRLCLRAQKLRRPNSGLLAGPETPPEIWEELFDVWGRGVPCPSVYNEAAYRSGIRHGSDAKGADRDRFAFGGCTELMFEGCSNIGSTEGGLNLLDILNNSTPSRFRADIRLRMEEFASAVRANSEFAAQYRPQLIRTLFVDDCIDRNREFNAGGARYYGSIVNVAGLTDAANSLAAMRGIPEKFGNDSPEVDEIARKLAHHVFSLIRRYPMRQGGPAYPAVILLTGYAWHGSYVDASADGRPAGAPVVDSAGAVAGTDRNGPTALLNSVAKLPSRLGIGTLVLNVRLQRSLAASRTKRKLLKALLRGFFAQGGLQLQPTLIDQETLKKAYENPAAHPELIVRIGGYSEYYNRLSRELQFEVLKRTEHMI
;
A
#
# COMPACT_ATOMS: atom_id res chain seq x y z
N MET A 1 33.49 -19.63 -12.32
CA MET A 1 32.10 -19.21 -12.06
C MET A 1 31.34 -20.42 -11.57
N ASN A 2 30.46 -20.26 -10.59
CA ASN A 2 29.63 -21.37 -10.09
C ASN A 2 28.70 -21.88 -11.20
N ARG A 3 28.52 -23.20 -11.34
CA ARG A 3 27.71 -23.80 -12.42
C ARG A 3 26.25 -23.40 -12.40
N LYS A 4 25.68 -23.13 -11.19
CA LYS A 4 24.33 -22.60 -11.06
C LYS A 4 24.23 -21.21 -11.69
N ALA A 5 25.17 -20.30 -11.38
CA ALA A 5 25.22 -18.96 -11.95
C ALA A 5 25.39 -18.98 -13.49
N GLU A 6 26.25 -19.88 -14.00
CA GLU A 6 26.45 -20.03 -15.43
C GLU A 6 25.16 -20.42 -16.17
N ILE A 7 24.42 -21.40 -15.65
CA ILE A 7 23.13 -21.80 -16.20
C ILE A 7 22.14 -20.61 -16.20
N LEU A 8 22.07 -19.87 -15.12
CA LEU A 8 21.15 -18.73 -14.99
C LEU A 8 21.49 -17.59 -15.95
N TYR A 9 22.77 -17.29 -16.17
CA TYR A 9 23.20 -16.34 -17.22
C TYR A 9 22.80 -16.81 -18.62
N ARG A 10 22.99 -18.09 -18.95
CA ARG A 10 22.54 -18.66 -20.23
C ARG A 10 21.03 -18.59 -20.43
N LEU A 11 20.27 -18.64 -19.34
CA LEU A 11 18.81 -18.48 -19.35
C LEU A 11 18.35 -17.02 -19.34
N GLY A 12 19.25 -16.04 -19.17
CA GLY A 12 18.93 -14.61 -19.16
C GLY A 12 18.39 -14.11 -17.85
N GLU A 13 18.77 -14.72 -16.71
CA GLU A 13 18.30 -14.38 -15.37
C GLU A 13 19.44 -13.79 -14.49
N PRO A 14 19.91 -12.55 -14.79
CA PRO A 14 21.12 -11.98 -14.17
C PRO A 14 20.95 -11.74 -12.66
N LEU A 15 19.75 -11.42 -12.15
CA LEU A 15 19.50 -11.28 -10.72
C LEU A 15 19.81 -12.60 -9.99
N ALA A 16 19.20 -13.68 -10.44
CA ALA A 16 19.44 -15.00 -9.85
C ALA A 16 20.89 -15.44 -10.07
N ALA A 17 21.45 -15.24 -11.26
CA ALA A 17 22.83 -15.59 -11.54
C ALA A 17 23.80 -14.95 -10.54
N GLY A 18 23.67 -13.64 -10.29
CA GLY A 18 24.48 -12.93 -9.28
C GLY A 18 24.31 -13.49 -7.87
N MET A 19 23.10 -13.87 -7.47
CA MET A 19 22.84 -14.50 -6.17
C MET A 19 23.56 -15.85 -6.00
N PHE A 20 23.89 -16.55 -7.09
CA PHE A 20 24.55 -17.86 -7.08
C PHE A 20 26.03 -17.83 -7.53
N GLU A 21 26.63 -16.66 -7.80
CA GLU A 21 28.07 -16.57 -8.10
C GLU A 21 28.95 -17.05 -6.93
N HIS A 22 28.57 -16.70 -5.71
CA HIS A 22 29.28 -16.97 -4.47
C HIS A 22 28.35 -17.55 -3.40
N GLU A 23 27.99 -18.82 -3.51
CA GLU A 23 27.03 -19.50 -2.62
C GLU A 23 27.44 -19.51 -1.14
N ASN A 24 28.74 -19.43 -0.83
CA ASN A 24 29.26 -19.41 0.53
C ASN A 24 29.18 -18.02 1.19
N SER A 25 28.76 -16.99 0.45
CA SER A 25 28.52 -15.66 1.00
C SER A 25 27.20 -15.63 1.77
N SER A 26 27.09 -14.66 2.69
CA SER A 26 25.84 -14.45 3.41
C SER A 26 24.68 -14.10 2.46
N VAL A 27 23.45 -14.37 2.88
CA VAL A 27 22.25 -14.09 2.05
C VAL A 27 22.22 -12.63 1.61
N VAL A 28 22.53 -11.69 2.50
CA VAL A 28 22.53 -10.25 2.19
C VAL A 28 23.56 -9.90 1.11
N GLU A 29 24.74 -10.51 1.11
CA GLU A 29 25.78 -10.32 0.06
C GLU A 29 25.34 -10.91 -1.26
N ARG A 30 24.73 -12.10 -1.25
CA ARG A 30 24.19 -12.74 -2.44
C ARG A 30 23.14 -11.85 -3.12
N PHE A 31 22.24 -11.25 -2.34
CA PHE A 31 21.25 -10.29 -2.88
C PHE A 31 21.92 -9.03 -3.43
N GLY A 32 22.94 -8.49 -2.76
CA GLY A 32 23.70 -7.33 -3.24
C GLY A 32 24.34 -7.57 -4.60
N LEU A 33 25.00 -8.72 -4.75
CA LEU A 33 25.60 -9.12 -6.01
C LEU A 33 24.55 -9.41 -7.09
N GLY A 34 23.42 -10.02 -6.70
CA GLY A 34 22.28 -10.21 -7.59
C GLY A 34 21.75 -8.90 -8.17
N LEU A 35 21.51 -7.89 -7.33
CA LEU A 35 21.08 -6.57 -7.79
C LEU A 35 22.15 -5.89 -8.66
N ARG A 36 23.43 -6.02 -8.30
CA ARG A 36 24.52 -5.50 -9.13
C ARG A 36 24.46 -6.10 -10.55
N ARG A 37 24.39 -7.43 -10.67
CA ARG A 37 24.31 -8.11 -11.98
C ARG A 37 23.03 -7.77 -12.72
N TYR A 38 21.92 -7.66 -12.01
CA TYR A 38 20.66 -7.19 -12.59
C TYR A 38 20.85 -5.85 -13.30
N PHE A 39 21.35 -4.84 -12.59
CA PHE A 39 21.54 -3.50 -13.17
C PHE A 39 22.63 -3.45 -14.25
N GLU A 40 23.71 -4.23 -14.14
CA GLU A 40 24.74 -4.32 -15.18
C GLU A 40 24.18 -4.87 -16.52
N HIS A 41 23.17 -5.74 -16.48
CA HIS A 41 22.56 -6.35 -17.67
C HIS A 41 21.28 -5.64 -18.13
N ALA A 42 20.66 -4.83 -17.29
CA ALA A 42 19.45 -4.09 -17.64
C ALA A 42 19.75 -3.02 -18.70
N ALA A 43 18.87 -2.91 -19.70
CA ALA A 43 18.93 -1.81 -20.67
C ALA A 43 18.19 -0.60 -20.10
N PRO A 44 18.82 0.58 -19.94
CA PRO A 44 18.12 1.77 -19.52
C PRO A 44 17.03 2.18 -20.53
N PRO A 45 15.88 2.72 -20.06
CA PRO A 45 14.88 3.30 -20.94
C PRO A 45 15.45 4.41 -21.82
N PRO A 46 14.88 4.68 -23.01
CA PRO A 46 15.29 5.79 -23.84
C PRO A 46 14.98 7.14 -23.20
N GLU A 47 15.68 8.20 -23.62
CA GLU A 47 15.39 9.56 -23.19
C GLU A 47 14.03 10.03 -23.73
N SER A 48 13.15 10.49 -22.86
CA SER A 48 11.84 11.04 -23.23
C SER A 48 11.85 12.56 -23.42
N GLY A 49 12.91 13.22 -23.01
CA GLY A 49 12.99 14.69 -22.94
C GLY A 49 12.20 15.30 -21.78
N ARG A 50 11.47 14.53 -21.02
CA ARG A 50 10.56 14.97 -19.96
C ARG A 50 10.88 14.31 -18.62
N LEU A 51 10.09 13.31 -18.23
CA LEU A 51 10.31 12.51 -17.02
C LEU A 51 11.15 11.27 -17.34
N TYR A 52 11.92 10.76 -16.37
CA TYR A 52 12.71 9.55 -16.55
C TYR A 52 12.51 8.61 -15.34
N PRO A 53 12.27 7.31 -15.56
CA PRO A 53 11.99 6.69 -16.87
C PRO A 53 10.71 7.22 -17.51
N ALA A 54 10.57 7.06 -18.83
CA ALA A 54 9.32 7.40 -19.52
C ALA A 54 8.17 6.52 -18.99
N PRO A 55 6.91 7.00 -19.00
CA PRO A 55 5.79 6.29 -18.36
C PRO A 55 5.61 4.84 -18.80
N GLU A 56 5.91 4.52 -20.06
CA GLU A 56 5.77 3.18 -20.65
C GLU A 56 6.92 2.22 -20.29
N HIS A 57 7.98 2.70 -19.65
CA HIS A 57 9.15 1.89 -19.32
C HIS A 57 9.23 1.59 -17.81
N ASP A 58 9.42 0.32 -17.49
CA ASP A 58 9.71 -0.16 -16.14
C ASP A 58 11.15 -0.68 -16.10
N ILE A 59 11.99 -0.07 -15.27
CA ILE A 59 13.39 -0.46 -15.13
C ILE A 59 13.56 -1.87 -14.56
N TRP A 60 12.57 -2.39 -13.84
CA TRP A 60 12.61 -3.72 -13.26
C TRP A 60 12.25 -4.86 -14.24
N ASN A 61 11.64 -4.53 -15.38
CA ASN A 61 11.27 -5.50 -16.41
C ASN A 61 12.32 -5.65 -17.52
N LEU A 62 13.44 -4.91 -17.43
CA LEU A 62 14.44 -4.85 -18.51
C LEU A 62 15.54 -5.90 -18.42
N ALA A 63 15.67 -6.61 -17.27
CA ALA A 63 16.77 -7.57 -17.03
C ALA A 63 16.27 -8.89 -16.50
N GLY A 64 15.76 -9.76 -16.80
CA GLY A 64 15.24 -11.03 -16.30
C GLY A 64 13.77 -11.16 -16.62
N LYS A 65 13.37 -12.36 -16.91
CA LYS A 65 11.99 -12.66 -17.28
C LYS A 65 11.24 -13.34 -16.15
N PHE A 66 11.90 -14.23 -15.44
CA PHE A 66 11.29 -15.10 -14.45
C PHE A 66 11.72 -14.78 -13.02
N VAL A 67 12.90 -14.19 -12.83
CA VAL A 67 13.41 -13.79 -11.52
C VAL A 67 13.62 -12.28 -11.50
N ARG A 68 12.90 -11.59 -10.65
CA ARG A 68 12.84 -10.12 -10.60
C ARG A 68 12.94 -9.62 -9.18
N PHE A 69 13.38 -8.37 -9.03
CA PHE A 69 13.19 -7.67 -7.78
C PHE A 69 11.70 -7.40 -7.55
N HIS A 70 11.28 -7.52 -6.29
CA HIS A 70 9.92 -7.19 -5.88
C HIS A 70 9.94 -6.42 -4.55
N TYR A 71 9.38 -5.22 -4.54
CA TYR A 71 9.42 -4.33 -3.38
C TYR A 71 8.85 -4.96 -2.10
N SER A 72 7.84 -5.84 -2.20
CA SER A 72 7.21 -6.47 -1.03
C SER A 72 8.02 -7.65 -0.47
N PHE A 73 8.63 -8.43 -1.35
CA PHE A 73 9.26 -9.71 -1.00
C PHE A 73 10.78 -9.74 -1.19
N SER A 74 11.38 -8.70 -1.74
CA SER A 74 12.76 -8.66 -2.25
C SER A 74 12.97 -9.46 -3.53
N LEU A 75 12.19 -10.50 -3.77
CA LEU A 75 12.36 -11.44 -4.87
C LEU A 75 11.00 -11.87 -5.41
N GLY A 76 10.80 -11.72 -6.72
CA GLY A 76 9.72 -12.33 -7.49
C GLY A 76 10.32 -13.48 -8.32
N CYS A 77 9.69 -14.65 -8.34
CA CYS A 77 10.14 -15.79 -9.16
C CYS A 77 8.93 -16.51 -9.76
N ASP A 78 8.92 -16.65 -11.09
CA ASP A 78 8.07 -17.60 -11.80
C ASP A 78 8.86 -18.89 -12.02
N GLY A 79 8.86 -19.76 -11.00
CA GLY A 79 9.60 -21.03 -11.03
C GLY A 79 9.14 -21.96 -12.15
N ASP A 80 7.84 -22.00 -12.47
CA ASP A 80 7.30 -22.86 -13.52
C ASP A 80 7.71 -22.37 -14.92
N GLY A 81 7.69 -21.06 -15.14
CA GLY A 81 8.21 -20.44 -16.35
C GLY A 81 9.68 -20.72 -16.56
N LEU A 82 10.48 -20.61 -15.49
CA LEU A 82 11.91 -20.86 -15.53
C LEU A 82 12.22 -22.35 -15.76
N ARG A 83 11.44 -23.28 -15.14
CA ARG A 83 11.53 -24.72 -15.41
C ARG A 83 11.21 -25.05 -16.89
N ARG A 84 10.16 -24.43 -17.46
CA ARG A 84 9.84 -24.60 -18.89
C ARG A 84 10.99 -24.17 -19.78
N LEU A 85 11.52 -22.97 -19.55
CA LEU A 85 12.66 -22.45 -20.29
C LEU A 85 13.90 -23.36 -20.15
N GLY A 86 14.14 -23.90 -18.95
CA GLY A 86 15.21 -24.86 -18.70
C GLY A 86 15.06 -26.15 -19.53
N ARG A 87 13.83 -26.68 -19.63
CA ARG A 87 13.55 -27.85 -20.49
C ARG A 87 13.83 -27.59 -21.98
N GLU A 88 13.56 -26.37 -22.44
CA GLU A 88 13.78 -25.97 -23.83
C GLU A 88 15.25 -25.73 -24.17
N ARG A 89 16.03 -25.16 -23.24
CA ARG A 89 17.39 -24.66 -23.54
C ARG A 89 18.53 -25.47 -22.96
N LEU A 90 18.28 -26.31 -21.95
CA LEU A 90 19.31 -27.15 -21.32
C LEU A 90 19.16 -28.60 -21.78
N ALA A 91 20.12 -29.06 -22.56
CA ALA A 91 20.12 -30.44 -23.04
C ALA A 91 20.50 -31.46 -21.95
N ASP A 92 21.42 -31.08 -21.05
CA ASP A 92 21.95 -31.94 -20.00
C ASP A 92 20.92 -32.12 -18.86
N PRO A 93 20.47 -33.36 -18.54
CA PRO A 93 19.60 -33.64 -17.42
C PRO A 93 20.16 -33.18 -16.05
N PHE A 94 21.49 -33.21 -15.91
CA PHE A 94 22.15 -32.73 -14.70
C PHE A 94 21.97 -31.22 -14.53
N GLU A 95 22.07 -30.43 -15.59
CA GLU A 95 21.83 -28.98 -15.56
C GLU A 95 20.38 -28.66 -15.22
N ARG A 96 19.42 -29.41 -15.74
CA ARG A 96 18.00 -29.26 -15.38
C ARG A 96 17.74 -29.54 -13.91
N ASN A 97 18.32 -30.62 -13.37
CA ASN A 97 18.21 -30.92 -11.95
C ASN A 97 18.87 -29.84 -11.08
N LEU A 98 19.99 -29.27 -11.53
CA LEU A 98 20.63 -28.15 -10.82
C LEU A 98 19.77 -26.89 -10.85
N LEU A 99 19.07 -26.60 -11.97
CA LEU A 99 18.13 -25.52 -12.09
C LEU A 99 16.93 -25.70 -11.13
N ASP A 100 16.38 -26.92 -11.02
CA ASP A 100 15.29 -27.21 -10.08
C ASP A 100 15.69 -26.89 -8.64
N ARG A 101 16.91 -27.26 -8.21
CA ARG A 101 17.42 -26.90 -6.87
C ARG A 101 17.56 -25.38 -6.67
N VAL A 102 17.96 -24.66 -7.72
CA VAL A 102 18.01 -23.19 -7.67
C VAL A 102 16.61 -22.61 -7.48
N ILE A 103 15.62 -23.11 -8.21
CA ILE A 103 14.23 -22.63 -8.10
C ILE A 103 13.69 -22.92 -6.70
N ASP A 104 13.93 -24.13 -6.17
CA ASP A 104 13.49 -24.49 -4.81
C ASP A 104 14.12 -23.58 -3.74
N GLU A 105 15.40 -23.18 -3.92
CA GLU A 105 16.06 -22.23 -3.02
C GLU A 105 15.48 -20.81 -3.16
N LEU A 106 15.19 -20.34 -4.38
CA LEU A 106 14.52 -19.05 -4.61
C LEU A 106 13.10 -19.04 -4.01
N ASP A 107 12.35 -20.13 -4.16
CA ASP A 107 11.02 -20.28 -3.58
C ASP A 107 11.08 -20.32 -2.03
N TYR A 108 12.12 -20.94 -1.47
CA TYR A 108 12.36 -20.90 -0.03
C TYR A 108 12.55 -19.45 0.46
N PHE A 109 13.36 -18.62 -0.21
CA PHE A 109 13.51 -17.21 0.18
C PHE A 109 12.21 -16.41 0.14
N ARG A 110 11.25 -16.83 -0.67
CA ARG A 110 9.93 -16.19 -0.80
C ARG A 110 8.88 -16.71 0.19
N SER A 111 9.19 -17.75 0.95
CA SER A 111 8.22 -18.40 1.84
C SER A 111 7.54 -17.40 2.77
N ASP A 112 6.22 -17.51 2.90
CA ASP A 112 5.40 -16.75 3.82
C ASP A 112 4.84 -17.70 4.89
N LEU A 113 5.23 -17.45 6.14
CA LEU A 113 4.89 -18.30 7.27
C LEU A 113 3.53 -17.98 7.90
N ILE A 114 2.81 -16.97 7.38
CA ILE A 114 1.49 -16.61 7.89
C ILE A 114 0.45 -17.58 7.33
N PRO A 115 -0.30 -18.30 8.18
CA PRO A 115 -1.32 -19.23 7.72
C PRO A 115 -2.39 -18.55 6.85
N PRO A 116 -2.88 -19.23 5.78
CA PRO A 116 -3.84 -18.64 4.83
C PRO A 116 -5.06 -17.99 5.47
N ARG A 117 -5.62 -18.57 6.52
CA ARG A 117 -6.80 -18.05 7.25
C ARG A 117 -6.62 -16.64 7.84
N TYR A 118 -5.38 -16.19 8.03
CA TYR A 118 -5.07 -14.85 8.54
C TYR A 118 -4.71 -13.84 7.43
N ARG A 119 -4.50 -14.28 6.20
CA ARG A 119 -4.13 -13.39 5.09
C ARG A 119 -5.32 -12.55 4.63
N ILE A 120 -5.07 -11.28 4.33
CA ILE A 120 -6.11 -10.32 3.88
C ILE A 120 -5.79 -9.80 2.48
N GLY A 121 -5.74 -10.66 1.52
CA GLY A 121 -5.29 -10.32 0.17
C GLY A 121 -3.76 -10.32 0.10
N GLY A 122 -3.19 -10.63 -1.03
CA GLY A 122 -1.74 -10.71 -1.24
C GLY A 122 -1.00 -11.62 -0.26
N ASN A 123 0.28 -11.79 -0.48
CA ASN A 123 1.14 -12.68 0.31
C ASN A 123 2.03 -11.87 1.27
N GLY A 124 1.45 -11.22 2.27
CA GLY A 124 2.24 -10.49 3.28
C GLY A 124 3.00 -9.29 2.72
N TRP A 125 2.38 -8.49 1.86
CA TRP A 125 2.98 -7.28 1.30
C TRP A 125 3.38 -6.29 2.39
N THR A 126 4.51 -5.64 2.19
CA THR A 126 4.99 -4.58 3.07
C THR A 126 5.23 -3.34 2.24
N HIS A 127 4.31 -2.38 2.33
CA HIS A 127 4.51 -1.06 1.76
C HIS A 127 5.59 -0.30 2.54
N CYS A 128 6.21 0.69 1.88
CA CYS A 128 7.21 1.56 2.49
C CYS A 128 7.15 2.94 1.84
N VAL A 129 7.48 3.96 2.60
CA VAL A 129 7.75 5.30 2.08
C VAL A 129 9.24 5.57 2.29
N LEU A 130 9.99 5.72 1.20
CA LEU A 130 11.42 6.07 1.25
C LEU A 130 11.60 7.51 1.77
N ASN A 131 12.79 7.84 2.24
CA ASN A 131 13.11 9.22 2.59
C ASN A 131 13.43 10.07 1.34
N TYR A 132 12.39 10.39 0.56
CA TYR A 132 12.57 11.17 -0.67
C TYR A 132 13.17 12.56 -0.41
N ARG A 133 12.86 13.19 0.72
CA ARG A 133 13.48 14.48 1.09
C ARG A 133 15.00 14.34 1.19
N ARG A 134 15.51 13.29 1.83
CA ARG A 134 16.94 13.01 1.90
C ARG A 134 17.52 12.61 0.55
N ILE A 135 16.81 11.78 -0.20
CA ILE A 135 17.22 11.37 -1.54
C ILE A 135 17.45 12.60 -2.43
N LEU A 136 16.49 13.52 -2.46
CA LEU A 136 16.59 14.75 -3.24
C LEU A 136 17.67 15.71 -2.70
N GLY A 137 17.92 15.70 -1.38
CA GLY A 137 18.92 16.54 -0.73
C GLY A 137 20.35 16.03 -0.80
N GLU A 138 20.58 14.73 -0.97
CA GLU A 138 21.92 14.12 -0.95
C GLU A 138 22.34 13.49 -2.29
N GLY A 139 21.38 12.97 -3.08
CA GLY A 139 21.63 12.15 -4.26
C GLY A 139 22.41 10.86 -3.95
N LEU A 140 22.66 10.03 -4.96
CA LEU A 140 23.44 8.77 -4.81
C LEU A 140 24.86 9.04 -4.28
N GLY A 141 25.45 10.17 -4.62
CA GLY A 141 26.77 10.56 -4.13
C GLY A 141 26.83 10.67 -2.61
N GLY A 142 25.76 11.20 -1.98
CA GLY A 142 25.61 11.23 -0.53
C GLY A 142 25.50 9.85 0.08
N TYR A 143 24.64 9.01 -0.47
CA TYR A 143 24.47 7.61 -0.02
C TYR A 143 25.74 6.77 -0.15
N ARG A 144 26.49 6.96 -1.24
CA ARG A 144 27.80 6.31 -1.43
C ARG A 144 28.80 6.71 -0.35
N LYS A 145 28.85 8.00 0.03
CA LYS A 145 29.69 8.46 1.15
C LYS A 145 29.28 7.80 2.47
N ARG A 146 27.97 7.71 2.75
CA ARG A 146 27.45 7.08 3.96
C ARG A 146 27.78 5.57 4.03
N VAL A 147 27.57 4.84 2.93
CA VAL A 147 27.90 3.41 2.86
C VAL A 147 29.40 3.19 3.02
N ASN A 148 30.25 4.04 2.42
CA ASN A 148 31.71 3.96 2.58
C ASN A 148 32.18 4.24 4.01
N ALA A 149 31.44 5.02 4.78
CA ALA A 149 31.71 5.31 6.19
C ALA A 149 31.27 4.19 7.15
N MET A 150 30.46 3.22 6.69
CA MET A 150 30.05 2.08 7.51
C MET A 150 31.27 1.22 7.93
N PRO A 151 31.22 0.58 9.11
CA PRO A 151 32.21 -0.42 9.46
C PRO A 151 32.18 -1.59 8.46
N PRO A 152 33.32 -2.29 8.25
CA PRO A 152 33.35 -3.48 7.38
C PRO A 152 32.33 -4.52 7.83
N SER A 153 31.42 -4.90 6.93
CA SER A 153 30.37 -5.87 7.23
C SER A 153 29.82 -6.50 5.92
N PRO A 154 29.15 -7.65 6.00
CA PRO A 154 28.41 -8.22 4.86
C PRO A 154 27.40 -7.22 4.28
N LEU A 155 26.68 -6.47 5.12
CA LEU A 155 25.72 -5.47 4.69
C LEU A 155 26.39 -4.33 3.92
N ARG A 156 27.52 -3.79 4.41
CA ARG A 156 28.27 -2.76 3.69
C ARG A 156 28.66 -3.22 2.28
N ARG A 157 29.15 -4.47 2.14
CA ARG A 157 29.49 -5.04 0.82
C ARG A 157 28.27 -5.10 -0.09
N ALA A 158 27.15 -5.64 0.44
CA ALA A 158 25.91 -5.76 -0.32
C ALA A 158 25.38 -4.39 -0.79
N LEU A 159 25.40 -3.38 0.07
CA LEU A 159 24.97 -2.01 -0.29
C LEU A 159 25.94 -1.37 -1.30
N SER A 160 27.26 -1.63 -1.17
CA SER A 160 28.24 -1.16 -2.15
C SER A 160 28.03 -1.78 -3.52
N ASP A 161 27.75 -3.10 -3.59
CA ASP A 161 27.42 -3.79 -4.84
C ASP A 161 26.13 -3.25 -5.46
N THR A 162 25.10 -3.06 -4.66
CA THR A 162 23.83 -2.48 -5.11
C THR A 162 24.01 -1.07 -5.70
N LEU A 163 24.74 -0.20 -5.00
CA LEU A 163 25.07 1.16 -5.48
C LEU A 163 25.94 1.15 -6.74
N ALA A 164 26.89 0.20 -6.83
CA ALA A 164 27.72 0.06 -8.03
C ALA A 164 26.86 -0.32 -9.24
N GLY A 165 25.94 -1.28 -9.08
CA GLY A 165 25.00 -1.67 -10.14
C GLY A 165 24.12 -0.52 -10.60
N ILE A 166 23.49 0.21 -9.65
CA ILE A 166 22.66 1.39 -9.96
C ILE A 166 23.48 2.46 -10.70
N THR A 167 24.72 2.70 -10.24
CA THR A 167 25.61 3.70 -10.86
C THR A 167 25.97 3.28 -12.30
N ASP A 168 26.28 2.01 -12.53
CA ASP A 168 26.59 1.50 -13.85
C ASP A 168 25.38 1.58 -14.80
N PHE A 169 24.20 1.24 -14.31
CA PHE A 169 22.96 1.42 -15.05
C PHE A 169 22.74 2.88 -15.49
N LEU A 170 22.90 3.83 -14.55
CA LEU A 170 22.74 5.26 -14.82
C LEU A 170 23.79 5.82 -15.80
N ARG A 171 25.02 5.33 -15.77
CA ARG A 171 26.07 5.74 -16.75
C ARG A 171 25.70 5.38 -18.18
N ARG A 172 24.91 4.33 -18.37
CA ARG A 172 24.42 3.89 -19.70
C ARG A 172 23.11 4.54 -20.09
N ALA A 173 22.42 5.20 -19.13
CA ALA A 173 21.18 5.90 -19.38
C ALA A 173 21.43 7.18 -20.18
N PRO A 174 20.54 7.52 -21.14
CA PRO A 174 20.66 8.73 -21.94
C PRO A 174 20.34 9.99 -21.15
N GLY A 175 20.73 11.15 -21.70
CA GLY A 175 20.39 12.46 -21.16
C GLY A 175 21.10 12.79 -19.84
N ASP A 176 20.45 13.58 -18.98
CA ASP A 176 21.02 14.11 -17.74
C ASP A 176 20.57 13.36 -16.48
N ILE A 177 19.86 12.23 -16.62
CA ILE A 177 19.31 11.49 -15.46
C ILE A 177 20.41 11.03 -14.48
N ALA A 178 21.56 10.61 -15.00
CA ALA A 178 22.68 10.23 -14.15
C ALA A 178 23.13 11.38 -13.24
N ALA A 179 23.21 12.61 -13.77
CA ALA A 179 23.54 13.79 -13.00
C ALA A 179 22.42 14.17 -12.01
N CYS A 180 21.16 14.07 -12.43
CA CYS A 180 20.00 14.34 -11.55
C CYS A 180 19.94 13.36 -10.37
N ALA A 181 20.25 12.07 -10.58
CA ALA A 181 20.23 11.06 -9.52
C ALA A 181 21.50 11.11 -8.63
N GLU A 182 22.66 11.48 -9.20
CA GLU A 182 23.94 11.50 -8.47
C GLU A 182 24.05 12.67 -7.48
N HIS A 183 23.49 13.84 -7.82
CA HIS A 183 23.66 15.08 -7.07
C HIS A 183 22.37 15.51 -6.38
N PRO A 184 22.45 16.38 -5.34
CA PRO A 184 21.29 17.07 -4.79
C PRO A 184 20.48 17.77 -5.89
N ALA A 185 19.16 17.68 -5.82
CA ALA A 185 18.26 18.38 -6.73
C ALA A 185 18.43 19.90 -6.58
N ARG A 186 18.49 20.62 -7.70
CA ARG A 186 18.73 22.07 -7.74
C ARG A 186 17.49 22.89 -8.07
N ASP A 187 16.56 22.29 -8.78
CA ASP A 187 15.35 22.88 -9.30
C ASP A 187 14.26 21.82 -9.43
N PHE A 188 13.05 22.25 -9.76
CA PHE A 188 11.89 21.35 -9.86
C PHE A 188 12.07 20.26 -10.91
N ARG A 189 12.68 20.57 -12.07
CA ARG A 189 12.92 19.59 -13.13
C ARG A 189 13.84 18.48 -12.66
N SER A 190 14.99 18.82 -12.08
CA SER A 190 15.95 17.84 -11.56
C SER A 190 15.36 17.04 -10.40
N ALA A 191 14.55 17.67 -9.53
CA ALA A 191 13.85 17.01 -8.45
C ALA A 191 12.83 15.98 -8.97
N MET A 192 12.00 16.33 -9.95
CA MET A 192 11.01 15.44 -10.56
C MET A 192 11.66 14.24 -11.27
N ARG A 193 12.73 14.47 -12.04
CA ARG A 193 13.47 13.40 -12.73
C ARG A 193 14.12 12.45 -11.72
N SER A 194 14.83 12.99 -10.73
CA SER A 194 15.44 12.22 -9.66
C SER A 194 14.38 11.42 -8.88
N PHE A 195 13.30 12.08 -8.44
CA PHE A 195 12.21 11.42 -7.74
C PHE A 195 11.63 10.26 -8.55
N ASN A 196 11.28 10.46 -9.82
CA ASN A 196 10.70 9.41 -10.65
C ASN A 196 11.62 8.19 -10.77
N PHE A 197 12.93 8.41 -10.92
CA PHE A 197 13.91 7.33 -10.95
C PHE A 197 13.93 6.53 -9.63
N PHE A 198 14.04 7.19 -8.48
CA PHE A 198 14.06 6.50 -7.18
C PHE A 198 12.71 5.86 -6.84
N PHE A 199 11.62 6.47 -7.27
CA PHE A 199 10.29 5.90 -7.11
C PHE A 199 10.13 4.62 -7.93
N ALA A 200 10.66 4.59 -9.15
CA ALA A 200 10.74 3.38 -9.97
C ALA A 200 11.65 2.31 -9.34
N LEU A 201 12.76 2.68 -8.67
CA LEU A 201 13.61 1.74 -7.95
C LEU A 201 12.87 0.99 -6.82
N ASP A 202 11.89 1.62 -6.17
CA ASP A 202 11.00 0.96 -5.20
C ASP A 202 9.67 0.50 -5.85
N CYS A 203 9.68 0.22 -7.15
CA CYS A 203 8.53 -0.28 -7.93
C CYS A 203 7.28 0.59 -7.81
N TYR A 204 7.43 1.91 -7.79
CA TYR A 204 6.35 2.89 -7.65
C TYR A 204 5.47 2.66 -6.42
N ASP A 205 6.07 2.25 -5.28
CA ASP A 205 5.29 1.89 -4.09
C ASP A 205 4.56 3.10 -3.49
N SER A 206 5.20 3.93 -2.69
CA SER A 206 4.51 5.01 -1.97
C SER A 206 5.36 6.27 -1.92
N ALA A 207 4.80 7.36 -2.45
CA ALA A 207 5.47 8.65 -2.54
C ALA A 207 5.51 9.42 -1.21
N GLY A 208 4.73 9.00 -0.20
CA GLY A 208 4.63 9.74 1.06
C GLY A 208 3.97 11.11 0.88
N ARG A 209 4.41 12.08 1.66
CA ARG A 209 3.91 13.46 1.69
C ARG A 209 4.45 14.26 0.50
N PHE A 210 4.01 13.87 -0.70
CA PHE A 210 4.59 14.27 -1.97
C PHE A 210 4.64 15.79 -2.17
N ASP A 211 3.55 16.50 -1.89
CA ASP A 211 3.49 17.95 -2.05
C ASP A 211 4.28 18.72 -0.98
N ASP A 212 4.62 18.08 0.13
CA ASP A 212 5.38 18.70 1.21
C ASP A 212 6.87 18.85 0.82
N TYR A 213 7.51 17.80 0.28
CA TYR A 213 8.92 17.88 -0.09
C TYR A 213 9.14 18.33 -1.54
N MET A 214 8.25 17.98 -2.47
CA MET A 214 8.39 18.39 -3.87
C MET A 214 7.98 19.85 -4.09
N GLY A 215 7.02 20.33 -3.32
CA GLY A 215 6.58 21.72 -3.36
C GLY A 215 7.66 22.74 -2.97
N GLU A 216 8.72 22.31 -2.27
CA GLU A 216 9.89 23.15 -1.95
C GLU A 216 10.70 23.54 -3.20
N PHE A 217 10.63 22.73 -4.26
CA PHE A 217 11.32 22.98 -5.54
C PHE A 217 10.44 23.71 -6.56
N TYR A 218 9.11 23.71 -6.35
CA TYR A 218 8.17 24.27 -7.34
C TYR A 218 8.11 25.79 -7.28
N ASN A 219 8.43 26.46 -8.40
CA ASN A 219 8.42 27.91 -8.56
C ASN A 219 7.52 28.39 -9.72
N GLY A 220 6.56 27.56 -10.14
CA GLY A 220 5.64 27.92 -11.22
C GLY A 220 6.11 27.50 -12.62
N GLU A 221 6.87 26.42 -12.71
CA GLU A 221 7.37 25.89 -13.99
C GLU A 221 6.22 25.54 -14.94
N PRO A 222 6.29 25.97 -16.21
CA PRO A 222 5.20 25.78 -17.17
C PRO A 222 4.92 24.31 -17.48
N ASP A 223 5.93 23.45 -17.43
CA ASP A 223 5.83 22.03 -17.74
C ASP A 223 5.41 21.15 -16.54
N ALA A 224 5.26 21.74 -15.36
CA ALA A 224 4.99 21.00 -14.13
C ALA A 224 3.73 20.16 -14.19
N GLN A 225 2.66 20.68 -14.80
CA GLN A 225 1.40 19.92 -14.99
C GLN A 225 1.64 18.67 -15.83
N MET A 226 2.38 18.79 -16.92
CA MET A 226 2.69 17.69 -17.83
C MET A 226 3.55 16.62 -17.13
N TRP A 227 4.58 16.99 -16.38
CA TRP A 227 5.41 16.04 -15.65
C TRP A 227 4.64 15.28 -14.57
N LEU A 228 3.71 15.94 -13.89
CA LEU A 228 2.84 15.28 -12.92
C LEU A 228 1.88 14.29 -13.60
N GLU A 229 1.32 14.64 -14.75
CA GLU A 229 0.47 13.75 -15.54
C GLU A 229 1.25 12.52 -16.04
N GLU A 230 2.50 12.70 -16.46
CA GLU A 230 3.39 11.60 -16.84
C GLU A 230 3.72 10.69 -15.64
N LEU A 231 4.00 11.30 -14.48
CA LEU A 231 4.26 10.53 -13.24
C LEU A 231 3.05 9.68 -12.85
N TYR A 232 1.84 10.25 -12.84
CA TYR A 232 0.63 9.49 -12.53
C TYR A 232 0.33 8.43 -13.60
N CYS A 233 0.70 8.70 -14.86
CA CYS A 233 0.62 7.71 -15.93
C CYS A 233 1.55 6.51 -15.65
N ALA A 234 2.80 6.76 -15.25
CA ALA A 234 3.74 5.71 -14.89
C ALA A 234 3.22 4.86 -13.73
N VAL A 235 2.71 5.52 -12.68
CA VAL A 235 2.12 4.84 -11.51
C VAL A 235 0.94 3.95 -11.91
N ASP A 236 0.07 4.41 -12.81
CA ASP A 236 -1.07 3.63 -13.31
C ASP A 236 -0.63 2.43 -14.17
N LEU A 237 0.34 2.63 -15.06
CA LEU A 237 0.85 1.59 -15.96
C LEU A 237 1.60 0.47 -15.22
N HIS A 238 2.30 0.81 -14.15
CA HIS A 238 3.13 -0.12 -13.38
C HIS A 238 2.47 -0.59 -12.07
N ASP A 239 1.14 -0.47 -11.98
CA ASP A 239 0.37 -0.87 -10.79
C ASP A 239 0.91 -0.28 -9.49
N GLY A 240 1.40 0.98 -9.56
CA GLY A 240 1.95 1.68 -8.42
C GLY A 240 0.89 2.22 -7.45
N TRP A 241 1.35 2.83 -6.34
CA TRP A 241 0.48 3.05 -5.20
C TRP A 241 0.30 4.52 -4.82
N HIS A 242 0.64 4.95 -3.61
CA HIS A 242 -0.01 6.06 -2.94
C HIS A 242 0.79 7.38 -2.96
N PHE A 243 0.08 8.50 -3.20
CA PHE A 243 0.53 9.87 -3.00
C PHE A 243 -0.28 10.53 -1.89
N LEU A 244 0.38 11.14 -0.90
CA LEU A 244 -0.29 11.94 0.11
C LEU A 244 -0.07 13.43 -0.16
N HIS A 245 -1.14 14.21 -0.14
CA HIS A 245 -1.13 15.66 -0.25
C HIS A 245 -1.48 16.28 1.10
N THR A 246 -0.71 17.28 1.51
CA THR A 246 -0.81 17.90 2.82
C THR A 246 -1.35 19.33 2.77
N ALA A 247 -1.48 19.89 1.58
CA ALA A 247 -1.82 21.28 1.32
C ALA A 247 -0.81 22.31 1.92
N LYS A 248 0.40 21.87 2.26
CA LYS A 248 1.46 22.77 2.77
C LYS A 248 1.93 23.76 1.72
N HIS A 249 1.93 23.37 0.46
CA HIS A 249 2.22 24.21 -0.71
C HIS A 249 0.96 24.30 -1.61
N PRO A 250 -0.03 25.16 -1.30
CA PRO A 250 -1.35 25.13 -1.93
C PRO A 250 -1.33 25.22 -3.44
N ALA A 251 -0.46 26.05 -4.04
CA ALA A 251 -0.33 26.18 -5.48
C ALA A 251 0.11 24.85 -6.12
N PHE A 252 1.10 24.19 -5.54
CA PHE A 252 1.58 22.90 -6.03
C PHE A 252 0.59 21.77 -5.76
N THR A 253 -0.05 21.75 -4.57
CA THR A 253 -1.10 20.78 -4.25
C THR A 253 -2.23 20.84 -5.27
N ARG A 254 -2.72 22.03 -5.63
CA ARG A 254 -3.74 22.19 -6.68
C ARG A 254 -3.29 21.61 -8.01
N LEU A 255 -2.03 21.82 -8.37
CA LEU A 255 -1.46 21.26 -9.60
C LEU A 255 -1.46 19.73 -9.55
N CYS A 256 -1.04 19.13 -8.44
CA CYS A 256 -1.11 17.68 -8.23
C CYS A 256 -2.53 17.14 -8.38
N LEU A 257 -3.52 17.82 -7.77
CA LEU A 257 -4.93 17.42 -7.88
C LEU A 257 -5.44 17.51 -9.34
N ARG A 258 -5.10 18.58 -10.07
CA ARG A 258 -5.49 18.74 -11.49
C ARG A 258 -4.88 17.67 -12.39
N ALA A 259 -3.66 17.25 -12.11
CA ALA A 259 -2.97 16.21 -12.86
C ALA A 259 -3.61 14.84 -12.70
N GLN A 260 -4.44 14.63 -11.68
CA GLN A 260 -5.21 13.41 -11.50
C GLN A 260 -6.37 13.38 -12.52
N LYS A 261 -6.18 12.59 -13.56
CA LYS A 261 -7.19 12.31 -14.57
C LYS A 261 -7.92 11.00 -14.24
N LEU A 262 -8.73 10.49 -15.15
CA LEU A 262 -9.37 9.17 -15.03
C LEU A 262 -8.33 8.05 -15.10
N ARG A 263 -7.51 7.95 -14.05
CA ARG A 263 -6.47 6.94 -13.87
C ARG A 263 -6.55 6.38 -12.46
N ARG A 264 -5.97 5.21 -12.26
CA ARG A 264 -6.03 4.44 -11.03
C ARG A 264 -5.18 4.92 -9.84
N PRO A 265 -4.15 5.78 -9.96
CA PRO A 265 -3.25 6.04 -8.85
C PRO A 265 -4.00 6.42 -7.58
N ASN A 266 -3.64 5.75 -6.48
CA ASN A 266 -4.17 6.10 -5.17
C ASN A 266 -3.59 7.43 -4.73
N SER A 267 -4.44 8.31 -4.25
CA SER A 267 -4.00 9.54 -3.61
C SER A 267 -4.87 9.87 -2.42
N GLY A 268 -4.31 10.61 -1.49
CA GLY A 268 -4.97 11.10 -0.30
C GLY A 268 -4.72 12.58 -0.08
N LEU A 269 -5.67 13.25 0.56
CA LEU A 269 -5.55 14.61 1.03
C LEU A 269 -5.72 14.63 2.56
N LEU A 270 -4.70 15.10 3.29
CA LEU A 270 -4.86 15.44 4.69
C LEU A 270 -5.73 16.70 4.81
N ALA A 271 -6.89 16.57 5.42
CA ALA A 271 -7.81 17.67 5.61
C ALA A 271 -7.92 18.02 7.10
N GLY A 272 -7.83 19.31 7.37
CA GLY A 272 -7.97 19.89 8.70
C GLY A 272 -8.74 21.22 8.65
N PRO A 273 -8.92 21.89 9.81
CA PRO A 273 -9.53 23.20 9.85
C PRO A 273 -8.85 24.24 8.95
N GLU A 274 -7.52 24.13 8.85
CA GLU A 274 -6.64 25.07 8.11
C GLU A 274 -6.51 24.76 6.61
N THR A 275 -7.16 23.67 6.11
CA THR A 275 -7.11 23.35 4.68
C THR A 275 -7.71 24.49 3.86
N PRO A 276 -6.93 25.13 2.94
CA PRO A 276 -7.37 26.28 2.19
C PRO A 276 -8.64 26.05 1.37
N PRO A 277 -9.52 27.05 1.25
CA PRO A 277 -10.77 26.91 0.49
C PRO A 277 -10.57 26.46 -0.96
N GLU A 278 -9.53 26.91 -1.62
CA GLU A 278 -9.18 26.57 -3.01
C GLU A 278 -8.78 25.10 -3.18
N ILE A 279 -8.25 24.46 -2.15
CA ILE A 279 -7.95 23.02 -2.16
C ILE A 279 -9.24 22.21 -2.15
N TRP A 280 -10.24 22.64 -1.36
CA TRP A 280 -11.56 22.00 -1.35
C TRP A 280 -12.27 22.13 -2.71
N GLU A 281 -12.20 23.30 -3.34
CA GLU A 281 -12.82 23.49 -4.67
C GLU A 281 -12.13 22.60 -5.72
N GLU A 282 -10.79 22.53 -5.72
CA GLU A 282 -10.05 21.67 -6.64
C GLU A 282 -10.36 20.18 -6.41
N LEU A 283 -10.48 19.76 -5.13
CA LEU A 283 -10.91 18.40 -4.77
C LEU A 283 -12.28 18.07 -5.36
N PHE A 284 -13.24 18.97 -5.21
CA PHE A 284 -14.59 18.76 -5.75
C PHE A 284 -14.63 18.78 -7.29
N ASP A 285 -13.75 19.53 -7.93
CA ASP A 285 -13.58 19.49 -9.39
C ASP A 285 -13.05 18.11 -9.84
N VAL A 286 -12.08 17.54 -9.13
CA VAL A 286 -11.54 16.21 -9.41
C VAL A 286 -12.63 15.14 -9.26
N TRP A 287 -13.35 15.15 -8.13
CA TRP A 287 -14.45 14.21 -7.90
C TRP A 287 -15.59 14.38 -8.90
N GLY A 288 -15.91 15.63 -9.28
CA GLY A 288 -16.93 15.93 -10.30
C GLY A 288 -16.59 15.40 -11.70
N ARG A 289 -15.30 15.18 -11.98
CA ARG A 289 -14.87 14.51 -13.21
C ARG A 289 -15.01 12.97 -13.15
N GLY A 290 -15.41 12.42 -12.00
CA GLY A 290 -15.56 10.98 -11.79
C GLY A 290 -14.26 10.29 -11.38
N VAL A 291 -13.23 11.03 -10.99
CA VAL A 291 -12.00 10.47 -10.41
C VAL A 291 -12.27 10.11 -8.95
N PRO A 292 -12.14 8.84 -8.53
CA PRO A 292 -12.46 8.42 -7.15
C PRO A 292 -11.33 8.71 -6.15
N CYS A 293 -10.41 9.57 -6.49
CA CYS A 293 -9.27 10.06 -5.71
C CYS A 293 -9.23 11.59 -5.74
N PRO A 294 -8.57 12.23 -4.76
CA PRO A 294 -8.00 11.65 -3.55
C PRO A 294 -9.05 11.23 -2.52
N SER A 295 -8.68 10.27 -1.67
CA SER A 295 -9.38 10.03 -0.40
C SER A 295 -9.09 11.18 0.56
N VAL A 296 -9.98 11.44 1.51
CA VAL A 296 -9.79 12.53 2.48
C VAL A 296 -9.54 11.94 3.87
N TYR A 297 -8.46 12.38 4.51
CA TYR A 297 -8.01 11.91 5.81
C TYR A 297 -8.14 13.03 6.86
N ASN A 298 -8.64 12.69 8.02
CA ASN A 298 -8.76 13.60 9.16
C ASN A 298 -7.41 13.77 9.85
N GLU A 299 -6.69 14.83 9.51
CA GLU A 299 -5.36 15.10 10.06
C GLU A 299 -5.37 15.16 11.60
N ALA A 300 -6.36 15.81 12.20
CA ALA A 300 -6.45 15.96 13.65
C ALA A 300 -6.67 14.61 14.36
N ALA A 301 -7.50 13.73 13.79
CA ALA A 301 -7.74 12.40 14.33
C ALA A 301 -6.50 11.51 14.24
N TYR A 302 -5.79 11.50 13.09
CA TYR A 302 -4.52 10.78 12.94
C TYR A 302 -3.45 11.30 13.90
N ARG A 303 -3.23 12.63 13.98
CA ARG A 303 -2.27 13.21 14.93
C ARG A 303 -2.57 12.84 16.38
N SER A 304 -3.86 12.86 16.77
CA SER A 304 -4.29 12.45 18.11
C SER A 304 -4.03 10.95 18.35
N GLY A 305 -4.42 10.10 17.41
CA GLY A 305 -4.26 8.65 17.51
C GLY A 305 -2.78 8.23 17.54
N ILE A 306 -1.93 8.82 16.70
CA ILE A 306 -0.49 8.57 16.65
C ILE A 306 0.19 8.93 17.97
N ARG A 307 -0.16 10.09 18.56
CA ARG A 307 0.40 10.50 19.87
C ARG A 307 0.13 9.48 20.98
N HIS A 308 -1.00 8.79 20.93
CA HIS A 308 -1.43 7.85 21.97
C HIS A 308 -1.16 6.38 21.62
N GLY A 309 -0.91 6.08 20.34
CA GLY A 309 -0.94 4.72 19.82
C GLY A 309 0.27 4.26 19.04
N SER A 310 1.26 5.11 18.79
CA SER A 310 2.47 4.73 18.09
C SER A 310 3.73 4.94 18.95
N ASP A 311 4.83 4.31 18.54
CA ASP A 311 6.14 4.49 19.10
C ASP A 311 6.88 5.71 18.55
N ALA A 312 6.33 6.36 17.52
CA ALA A 312 6.93 7.54 16.91
C ALA A 312 7.13 8.67 17.91
N LYS A 313 8.27 9.36 17.85
CA LYS A 313 8.68 10.38 18.81
C LYS A 313 9.00 11.72 18.13
N GLY A 314 8.82 12.79 18.87
CA GLY A 314 9.22 14.13 18.40
C GLY A 314 8.60 14.47 17.04
N ALA A 315 9.42 15.01 16.15
CA ALA A 315 9.03 15.42 14.79
C ALA A 315 8.60 14.25 13.89
N ASP A 316 9.00 13.01 14.18
CA ASP A 316 8.62 11.85 13.37
C ASP A 316 7.12 11.57 13.44
N ARG A 317 6.44 11.98 14.54
CA ARG A 317 4.98 11.91 14.64
C ARG A 317 4.25 12.73 13.56
N ASP A 318 4.89 13.80 13.10
CA ASP A 318 4.34 14.69 12.08
C ASP A 318 4.66 14.22 10.66
N ARG A 319 5.57 13.25 10.53
CA ARG A 319 5.96 12.62 9.26
C ARG A 319 5.11 11.38 8.91
N PHE A 320 3.95 11.22 9.55
CA PHE A 320 3.06 10.13 9.15
C PHE A 320 2.60 10.30 7.71
N ALA A 321 2.53 9.20 7.02
CA ALA A 321 2.07 9.08 5.64
C ALA A 321 1.27 7.78 5.52
N PHE A 322 0.83 7.48 4.31
CA PHE A 322 0.11 6.24 4.04
C PHE A 322 0.84 5.46 2.97
N GLY A 323 0.99 4.16 3.21
CA GLY A 323 1.52 3.21 2.25
C GLY A 323 0.40 2.56 1.46
N GLY A 324 0.67 2.25 0.20
CA GLY A 324 -0.20 1.43 -0.65
C GLY A 324 -1.66 1.80 -0.63
N CYS A 325 -2.41 1.06 0.15
CA CYS A 325 -3.86 1.14 0.22
C CYS A 325 -4.35 1.96 1.42
N THR A 326 -3.59 2.87 1.98
CA THR A 326 -3.95 3.77 3.09
C THR A 326 -3.45 3.36 4.49
N GLU A 327 -2.55 2.40 4.59
CA GLU A 327 -1.98 1.95 5.86
C GLU A 327 -0.99 2.96 6.44
N LEU A 328 -1.07 3.17 7.75
CA LEU A 328 -0.19 4.10 8.46
C LEU A 328 1.28 3.74 8.32
N MET A 329 2.09 4.71 7.89
CA MET A 329 3.55 4.66 7.81
C MET A 329 4.16 5.92 8.42
N PHE A 330 5.47 5.88 8.70
CA PHE A 330 6.27 7.08 9.01
C PHE A 330 7.30 7.26 7.90
N GLU A 331 7.17 8.36 7.17
CA GLU A 331 7.93 8.65 5.96
C GLU A 331 9.43 8.56 6.20
N GLY A 332 10.07 7.72 5.41
CA GLY A 332 11.51 7.54 5.38
C GLY A 332 12.14 6.90 6.61
N CYS A 333 11.37 6.42 7.59
CA CYS A 333 11.95 5.90 8.83
C CYS A 333 11.22 4.67 9.42
N SER A 334 10.25 4.09 8.73
CA SER A 334 9.49 2.96 9.24
C SER A 334 9.50 1.72 8.34
N ASN A 335 9.40 0.55 8.99
CA ASN A 335 9.06 -0.72 8.40
C ASN A 335 7.83 -1.28 9.11
N ILE A 336 6.64 -0.89 8.64
CA ILE A 336 5.37 -1.34 9.19
C ILE A 336 4.77 -2.34 8.20
N GLY A 337 4.61 -3.59 8.64
CA GLY A 337 3.97 -4.64 7.84
C GLY A 337 2.52 -4.24 7.53
N SER A 338 2.20 -4.05 6.25
CA SER A 338 0.91 -3.47 5.84
C SER A 338 -0.17 -4.52 5.62
N THR A 339 0.05 -5.50 4.77
CA THR A 339 -0.95 -6.53 4.45
C THR A 339 -0.56 -7.90 4.97
N GLU A 340 0.08 -7.96 6.15
CA GLU A 340 0.46 -9.25 6.75
C GLU A 340 -0.74 -10.11 7.08
N GLY A 341 -1.86 -9.50 7.48
CA GLY A 341 -3.08 -10.22 7.75
C GLY A 341 -3.94 -9.65 8.87
N GLY A 342 -4.75 -10.51 9.48
CA GLY A 342 -5.61 -10.12 10.59
C GLY A 342 -6.61 -11.18 11.00
N LEU A 343 -7.72 -10.74 11.58
CA LEU A 343 -8.76 -11.60 12.14
C LEU A 343 -10.05 -11.46 11.34
N ASN A 344 -10.75 -12.57 11.11
CA ASN A 344 -12.13 -12.56 10.61
C ASN A 344 -13.09 -12.74 11.79
N LEU A 345 -13.70 -11.65 12.25
CA LEU A 345 -14.57 -11.68 13.43
C LEU A 345 -15.88 -12.44 13.19
N LEU A 346 -16.40 -12.40 11.97
CA LEU A 346 -17.62 -13.13 11.65
C LEU A 346 -17.39 -14.65 11.64
N ASP A 347 -16.25 -15.11 11.09
CA ASP A 347 -15.85 -16.52 11.18
C ASP A 347 -15.68 -16.96 12.63
N ILE A 348 -14.99 -16.17 13.45
CA ILE A 348 -14.81 -16.47 14.88
C ILE A 348 -16.17 -16.51 15.60
N LEU A 349 -17.08 -15.57 15.31
CA LEU A 349 -18.41 -15.53 15.93
C LEU A 349 -19.24 -16.75 15.58
N ASN A 350 -19.28 -17.14 14.31
CA ASN A 350 -20.06 -18.29 13.84
C ASN A 350 -19.55 -19.63 14.41
N ASN A 351 -18.25 -19.72 14.70
CA ASN A 351 -17.61 -20.91 15.27
C ASN A 351 -17.45 -20.85 16.80
N SER A 352 -18.07 -19.88 17.47
CA SER A 352 -18.02 -19.67 18.92
C SER A 352 -19.39 -19.73 19.57
N THR A 353 -19.42 -20.01 20.87
CA THR A 353 -20.57 -19.66 21.70
C THR A 353 -20.45 -18.22 22.21
N PRO A 354 -21.57 -17.54 22.54
CA PRO A 354 -21.52 -16.16 23.06
C PRO A 354 -20.62 -15.97 24.28
N SER A 355 -20.50 -17.00 25.13
CA SER A 355 -19.65 -16.97 26.33
C SER A 355 -18.15 -17.11 25.98
N ARG A 356 -17.82 -17.80 24.90
CA ARG A 356 -16.42 -18.06 24.46
C ARG A 356 -15.90 -17.07 23.46
N PHE A 357 -16.73 -16.34 22.76
CA PHE A 357 -16.37 -15.50 21.63
C PHE A 357 -15.15 -14.57 21.92
N ARG A 358 -15.13 -13.92 23.08
CA ARG A 358 -13.99 -13.08 23.48
C ARG A 358 -12.69 -13.86 23.70
N ALA A 359 -12.80 -15.07 24.24
CA ALA A 359 -11.65 -15.94 24.46
C ALA A 359 -11.10 -16.47 23.13
N ASP A 360 -12.00 -16.81 22.21
CA ASP A 360 -11.61 -17.29 20.88
C ASP A 360 -10.98 -16.19 20.03
N ILE A 361 -11.44 -14.92 20.10
CA ILE A 361 -10.74 -13.77 19.51
C ILE A 361 -9.31 -13.67 20.06
N ARG A 362 -9.13 -13.81 21.38
CA ARG A 362 -7.80 -13.75 21.98
C ARG A 362 -6.90 -14.88 21.48
N LEU A 363 -7.39 -16.10 21.44
CA LEU A 363 -6.65 -17.27 20.95
C LEU A 363 -6.20 -17.05 19.49
N ARG A 364 -7.09 -16.61 18.62
CA ARG A 364 -6.77 -16.31 17.22
C ARG A 364 -5.74 -15.18 17.09
N MET A 365 -5.81 -14.18 17.97
CA MET A 365 -4.83 -13.09 17.98
C MET A 365 -3.45 -13.57 18.42
N GLU A 366 -3.37 -14.46 19.40
CA GLU A 366 -2.11 -15.07 19.88
C GLU A 366 -1.43 -15.89 18.76
N GLU A 367 -2.22 -16.73 18.06
CA GLU A 367 -1.76 -17.51 16.92
C GLU A 367 -1.23 -16.61 15.79
N PHE A 368 -2.01 -15.57 15.43
CA PHE A 368 -1.64 -14.64 14.38
C PHE A 368 -0.37 -13.86 14.73
N ALA A 369 -0.29 -13.30 15.94
CA ALA A 369 0.88 -12.55 16.38
C ALA A 369 2.16 -13.43 16.41
N SER A 370 2.02 -14.70 16.78
CA SER A 370 3.14 -15.66 16.72
C SER A 370 3.60 -15.90 15.29
N ALA A 371 2.66 -16.09 14.35
CA ALA A 371 2.97 -16.28 12.94
C ALA A 371 3.65 -15.03 12.33
N VAL A 372 3.18 -13.81 12.66
CA VAL A 372 3.80 -12.56 12.20
C VAL A 372 5.24 -12.43 12.70
N ARG A 373 5.51 -12.74 13.97
CA ARG A 373 6.88 -12.70 14.52
C ARG A 373 7.79 -13.70 13.80
N ALA A 374 7.35 -14.95 13.65
CA ALA A 374 8.11 -15.97 12.93
C ALA A 374 8.40 -15.56 11.49
N ASN A 375 7.40 -15.00 10.78
CA ASN A 375 7.57 -14.50 9.42
C ASN A 375 8.53 -13.29 9.36
N SER A 376 8.51 -12.42 10.36
CA SER A 376 9.45 -11.29 10.48
C SER A 376 10.89 -11.75 10.71
N GLU A 377 11.09 -12.74 11.57
CA GLU A 377 12.41 -13.36 11.81
C GLU A 377 12.95 -14.05 10.54
N PHE A 378 12.08 -14.76 9.85
CA PHE A 378 12.42 -15.35 8.56
C PHE A 378 12.80 -14.28 7.52
N ALA A 379 12.03 -13.20 7.41
CA ALA A 379 12.32 -12.10 6.51
C ALA A 379 13.66 -11.43 6.82
N ALA A 380 14.00 -11.27 8.11
CA ALA A 380 15.29 -10.70 8.53
C ALA A 380 16.50 -11.54 8.09
N GLN A 381 16.33 -12.85 7.92
CA GLN A 381 17.40 -13.75 7.51
C GLN A 381 17.48 -13.97 6.00
N TYR A 382 16.33 -14.04 5.33
CA TYR A 382 16.23 -14.57 3.97
C TYR A 382 15.65 -13.62 2.93
N ARG A 383 15.08 -12.47 3.34
CA ARG A 383 14.41 -11.52 2.43
C ARG A 383 14.94 -10.09 2.58
N PRO A 384 16.25 -9.85 2.33
CA PRO A 384 16.82 -8.49 2.44
C PRO A 384 16.23 -7.55 1.39
N GLN A 385 15.90 -6.33 1.82
CA GLN A 385 15.35 -5.24 1.02
C GLN A 385 16.41 -4.14 0.85
N LEU A 386 17.41 -4.37 -0.01
CA LEU A 386 18.61 -3.51 -0.09
C LEU A 386 18.30 -2.09 -0.60
N ILE A 387 17.33 -1.93 -1.51
CA ILE A 387 16.88 -0.61 -1.95
C ILE A 387 16.29 0.17 -0.76
N ARG A 388 15.44 -0.46 0.04
CA ARG A 388 14.86 0.15 1.24
C ARG A 388 15.91 0.37 2.33
N THR A 389 16.87 -0.55 2.46
CA THR A 389 18.01 -0.38 3.39
C THR A 389 18.86 0.84 3.06
N LEU A 390 19.03 1.15 1.78
CA LEU A 390 19.72 2.38 1.35
C LEU A 390 18.92 3.63 1.70
N PHE A 391 17.62 3.65 1.42
CA PHE A 391 16.84 4.88 1.36
C PHE A 391 15.87 5.09 2.54
N VAL A 392 15.87 4.20 3.54
CA VAL A 392 15.18 4.39 4.82
C VAL A 392 16.18 4.75 5.90
N ASP A 393 15.84 5.74 6.70
CA ASP A 393 16.68 6.26 7.78
C ASP A 393 17.09 5.16 8.78
N ASP A 394 18.23 5.37 9.39
CA ASP A 394 18.87 4.58 10.42
C ASP A 394 19.45 3.23 9.95
N CYS A 395 19.02 2.65 8.83
CA CYS A 395 19.52 1.36 8.36
C CYS A 395 21.04 1.37 8.14
N ILE A 396 21.56 2.36 7.42
CA ILE A 396 22.99 2.55 7.17
C ILE A 396 23.72 2.87 8.48
N ASP A 397 23.20 3.81 9.26
CA ASP A 397 23.84 4.31 10.48
C ASP A 397 23.92 3.24 11.56
N ARG A 398 22.93 2.34 11.63
CA ARG A 398 22.91 1.17 12.54
C ARG A 398 23.66 -0.04 12.00
N ASN A 399 24.12 0.01 10.74
CA ASN A 399 24.67 -1.16 10.04
C ASN A 399 23.73 -2.38 10.12
N ARG A 400 22.43 -2.17 9.90
CA ARG A 400 21.39 -3.20 9.97
C ARG A 400 20.46 -3.11 8.76
N GLU A 401 20.14 -4.27 8.21
CA GLU A 401 19.25 -4.38 7.07
C GLU A 401 17.81 -3.99 7.45
N PHE A 402 17.02 -3.49 6.49
CA PHE A 402 15.66 -2.98 6.66
C PHE A 402 14.71 -3.98 7.37
N ASN A 403 14.71 -5.26 7.02
CA ASN A 403 13.90 -6.29 7.69
C ASN A 403 14.55 -6.80 8.99
N ALA A 404 15.84 -6.55 9.19
CA ALA A 404 16.61 -7.03 10.33
C ALA A 404 16.79 -6.00 11.46
N GLY A 405 15.91 -5.04 11.59
CA GLY A 405 15.94 -4.04 12.66
C GLY A 405 16.67 -2.74 12.29
N GLY A 406 16.89 -2.46 10.98
CA GLY A 406 17.58 -1.24 10.53
C GLY A 406 16.73 0.02 10.63
N ALA A 407 15.45 -0.04 10.26
CA ALA A 407 14.53 1.10 10.31
C ALA A 407 14.33 1.60 11.77
N ARG A 408 13.91 2.85 11.91
CA ARG A 408 13.68 3.48 13.22
C ARG A 408 12.47 2.92 13.93
N TYR A 409 11.36 2.73 13.21
CA TYR A 409 10.08 2.26 13.71
C TYR A 409 9.66 0.99 13.01
N TYR A 410 9.16 0.05 13.79
CA TYR A 410 8.60 -1.21 13.32
C TYR A 410 7.16 -1.33 13.79
N GLY A 411 6.43 -2.27 13.23
CA GLY A 411 5.07 -2.57 13.62
C GLY A 411 4.36 -3.39 12.55
N SER A 412 3.09 -3.67 12.77
CA SER A 412 2.24 -4.33 11.78
C SER A 412 0.83 -3.76 11.80
N ILE A 413 0.28 -3.56 10.61
CA ILE A 413 -1.15 -3.32 10.45
C ILE A 413 -1.88 -4.65 10.66
N VAL A 414 -2.83 -4.66 11.59
CA VAL A 414 -3.65 -5.84 11.88
C VAL A 414 -5.08 -5.59 11.44
N ASN A 415 -5.48 -6.26 10.39
CA ASN A 415 -6.79 -6.08 9.80
C ASN A 415 -7.89 -6.84 10.55
N VAL A 416 -9.07 -6.27 10.57
CA VAL A 416 -10.26 -6.85 11.21
C VAL A 416 -11.36 -7.00 10.16
N ALA A 417 -11.45 -8.20 9.58
CA ALA A 417 -12.52 -8.57 8.66
C ALA A 417 -13.82 -8.84 9.40
N GLY A 418 -14.95 -8.55 8.77
CA GLY A 418 -16.28 -8.87 9.29
C GLY A 418 -16.64 -8.14 10.59
N LEU A 419 -16.07 -6.96 10.88
CA LEU A 419 -16.36 -6.20 12.10
C LEU A 419 -17.84 -5.82 12.18
N THR A 420 -18.35 -5.19 11.15
CA THR A 420 -19.73 -4.69 11.10
C THR A 420 -20.72 -5.82 10.82
N ASP A 421 -20.31 -6.86 10.08
CA ASP A 421 -21.07 -8.10 9.93
C ASP A 421 -21.29 -8.81 11.28
N ALA A 422 -20.23 -8.95 12.08
CA ALA A 422 -20.33 -9.53 13.43
C ALA A 422 -21.18 -8.65 14.36
N ALA A 423 -21.12 -7.33 14.25
CA ALA A 423 -21.96 -6.43 15.02
C ALA A 423 -23.45 -6.59 14.65
N ASN A 424 -23.77 -6.69 13.35
CA ASN A 424 -25.13 -6.96 12.87
C ASN A 424 -25.64 -8.34 13.36
N SER A 425 -24.81 -9.37 13.29
CA SER A 425 -25.16 -10.71 13.78
C SER A 425 -25.41 -10.70 15.30
N LEU A 426 -24.58 -10.02 16.08
CA LEU A 426 -24.79 -9.86 17.53
C LEU A 426 -26.06 -9.07 17.86
N ALA A 427 -26.43 -8.08 17.04
CA ALA A 427 -27.68 -7.35 17.16
C ALA A 427 -28.88 -8.26 16.86
N ALA A 428 -28.85 -9.00 15.75
CA ALA A 428 -29.90 -9.94 15.37
C ALA A 428 -30.13 -11.04 16.42
N MET A 429 -29.06 -11.59 17.01
CA MET A 429 -29.15 -12.56 18.13
C MET A 429 -29.87 -11.98 19.37
N ARG A 430 -29.98 -10.65 19.49
CA ARG A 430 -30.71 -9.96 20.57
C ARG A 430 -32.09 -9.48 20.14
N GLY A 431 -32.53 -9.85 18.93
CA GLY A 431 -33.82 -9.44 18.39
C GLY A 431 -33.85 -7.99 17.89
N ILE A 432 -32.68 -7.38 17.63
CA ILE A 432 -32.55 -6.03 17.06
C ILE A 432 -32.49 -6.18 15.53
N PRO A 433 -33.50 -5.69 14.78
CA PRO A 433 -33.57 -5.85 13.33
C PRO A 433 -32.73 -4.82 12.54
N GLU A 434 -32.37 -3.71 13.18
CA GLU A 434 -31.58 -2.64 12.56
C GLU A 434 -30.17 -3.11 12.25
N LYS A 435 -29.58 -2.51 11.19
CA LYS A 435 -28.20 -2.77 10.78
C LYS A 435 -27.32 -1.53 10.95
N PHE A 436 -26.04 -1.78 11.20
CA PHE A 436 -25.01 -0.74 11.28
C PHE A 436 -24.99 0.15 10.02
N GLY A 437 -24.74 1.44 10.21
CA GLY A 437 -24.73 2.43 9.14
C GLY A 437 -26.02 3.25 9.02
N ASN A 438 -26.98 3.08 9.95
CA ASN A 438 -28.25 3.78 9.97
C ASN A 438 -28.44 4.71 11.17
N ASP A 439 -27.36 5.02 11.90
CA ASP A 439 -27.35 5.81 13.13
C ASP A 439 -28.27 5.23 14.23
N SER A 440 -28.36 3.90 14.27
CA SER A 440 -29.11 3.17 15.29
C SER A 440 -28.29 3.07 16.58
N PRO A 441 -28.73 3.69 17.70
CA PRO A 441 -27.93 3.71 18.93
C PRO A 441 -27.55 2.31 19.44
N GLU A 442 -28.44 1.35 19.31
CA GLU A 442 -28.23 -0.01 19.84
C GLU A 442 -27.17 -0.78 19.02
N VAL A 443 -27.28 -0.78 17.69
CA VAL A 443 -26.34 -1.49 16.80
C VAL A 443 -24.98 -0.80 16.80
N ASP A 444 -24.98 0.53 16.76
CA ASP A 444 -23.74 1.32 16.79
C ASP A 444 -22.97 1.11 18.10
N GLU A 445 -23.69 0.99 19.23
CA GLU A 445 -23.05 0.67 20.51
C GLU A 445 -22.48 -0.74 20.57
N ILE A 446 -23.14 -1.74 19.94
CA ILE A 446 -22.59 -3.07 19.79
C ILE A 446 -21.30 -3.03 18.96
N ALA A 447 -21.32 -2.38 17.80
CA ALA A 447 -20.16 -2.22 16.93
C ALA A 447 -19.01 -1.49 17.65
N ARG A 448 -19.32 -0.39 18.35
CA ARG A 448 -18.34 0.38 19.11
C ARG A 448 -17.68 -0.46 20.21
N LYS A 449 -18.46 -1.21 21.00
CA LYS A 449 -17.94 -2.07 22.08
C LYS A 449 -17.10 -3.22 21.52
N LEU A 450 -17.55 -3.84 20.43
CA LEU A 450 -16.81 -4.91 19.75
C LEU A 450 -15.47 -4.37 19.22
N ALA A 451 -15.49 -3.28 18.45
CA ALA A 451 -14.29 -2.64 17.92
C ALA A 451 -13.33 -2.21 19.03
N HIS A 452 -13.84 -1.60 20.11
CA HIS A 452 -13.00 -1.21 21.25
C HIS A 452 -12.32 -2.41 21.91
N HIS A 453 -13.05 -3.51 22.11
CA HIS A 453 -12.48 -4.74 22.67
C HIS A 453 -11.38 -5.31 21.77
N VAL A 454 -11.67 -5.47 20.48
CA VAL A 454 -10.75 -6.09 19.52
C VAL A 454 -9.52 -5.21 19.29
N PHE A 455 -9.69 -3.90 19.08
CA PHE A 455 -8.56 -3.00 18.85
C PHE A 455 -7.68 -2.86 20.09
N SER A 456 -8.28 -2.81 21.29
CA SER A 456 -7.52 -2.81 22.55
C SER A 456 -6.76 -4.12 22.77
N LEU A 457 -7.33 -5.25 22.35
CA LEU A 457 -6.66 -6.55 22.41
C LEU A 457 -5.47 -6.59 21.46
N ILE A 458 -5.67 -6.26 20.17
CA ILE A 458 -4.64 -6.24 19.13
C ILE A 458 -3.41 -5.46 19.60
N ARG A 459 -3.62 -4.26 20.14
CA ARG A 459 -2.54 -3.36 20.59
C ARG A 459 -1.68 -3.90 21.74
N ARG A 460 -2.05 -4.98 22.38
CA ARG A 460 -1.26 -5.62 23.45
C ARG A 460 -0.17 -6.56 22.92
N TYR A 461 -0.24 -6.91 21.63
CA TYR A 461 0.68 -7.88 21.05
C TYR A 461 1.82 -7.18 20.31
N PRO A 462 3.07 -7.46 20.67
CA PRO A 462 4.20 -7.04 19.87
C PRO A 462 4.21 -7.82 18.55
N MET A 463 4.51 -7.11 17.48
CA MET A 463 4.51 -7.62 16.10
C MET A 463 5.93 -7.64 15.52
N ARG A 464 6.07 -7.30 14.26
CA ARG A 464 7.32 -7.24 13.51
C ARG A 464 8.41 -6.53 14.33
N GLN A 465 9.54 -7.20 14.54
CA GLN A 465 10.70 -6.70 15.32
C GLN A 465 10.33 -6.11 16.70
N GLY A 466 9.26 -6.62 17.32
CA GLY A 466 8.77 -6.16 18.63
C GLY A 466 7.99 -4.84 18.60
N GLY A 467 7.75 -4.26 17.43
CA GLY A 467 6.98 -3.02 17.30
C GLY A 467 5.47 -3.19 17.56
N PRO A 468 4.70 -2.10 17.67
CA PRO A 468 3.28 -2.13 18.00
C PRO A 468 2.42 -2.72 16.88
N ALA A 469 1.25 -3.24 17.26
CA ALA A 469 0.16 -3.58 16.36
C ALA A 469 -0.77 -2.38 16.17
N TYR A 470 -1.09 -2.07 14.91
CA TYR A 470 -2.01 -1.01 14.51
C TYR A 470 -3.29 -1.61 13.95
N PRO A 471 -4.40 -1.60 14.71
CA PRO A 471 -5.69 -2.11 14.23
C PRO A 471 -6.17 -1.33 13.00
N ALA A 472 -6.69 -2.07 12.02
CA ALA A 472 -7.22 -1.53 10.77
C ALA A 472 -8.49 -2.26 10.35
N VAL A 473 -9.32 -1.60 9.55
CA VAL A 473 -10.43 -2.22 8.82
C VAL A 473 -10.28 -1.84 7.36
N ILE A 474 -9.51 -2.67 6.64
CA ILE A 474 -9.24 -2.55 5.21
C ILE A 474 -9.03 -3.95 4.64
N LEU A 475 -9.80 -4.33 3.63
CA LEU A 475 -9.80 -5.70 3.14
C LEU A 475 -9.40 -5.84 1.68
N LEU A 476 -9.15 -4.75 0.98
CA LEU A 476 -8.80 -4.76 -0.46
C LEU A 476 -9.87 -5.52 -1.27
N THR A 477 -9.45 -6.56 -2.01
CA THR A 477 -10.35 -7.54 -2.63
C THR A 477 -10.59 -8.78 -1.75
N GLY A 478 -9.90 -8.89 -0.63
CA GLY A 478 -9.95 -10.04 0.27
C GLY A 478 -11.29 -10.26 0.97
N TYR A 479 -12.17 -9.25 0.99
CA TYR A 479 -13.49 -9.37 1.63
C TYR A 479 -14.38 -10.46 0.98
N ALA A 480 -14.24 -10.69 -0.33
CA ALA A 480 -14.92 -11.79 -1.00
C ALA A 480 -14.37 -13.15 -0.51
N TRP A 481 -13.03 -13.29 -0.51
CA TRP A 481 -12.39 -14.51 0.00
C TRP A 481 -12.70 -14.77 1.47
N HIS A 482 -12.64 -13.72 2.32
CA HIS A 482 -13.00 -13.87 3.74
C HIS A 482 -14.46 -14.26 3.97
N GLY A 483 -15.37 -13.88 3.06
CA GLY A 483 -16.75 -14.32 3.10
C GLY A 483 -16.96 -15.75 2.62
N SER A 484 -16.16 -16.21 1.65
CA SER A 484 -16.38 -17.47 0.92
C SER A 484 -16.35 -18.73 1.79
N TYR A 485 -15.66 -18.71 2.92
CA TYR A 485 -15.56 -19.84 3.86
C TYR A 485 -16.37 -19.63 5.15
N VAL A 486 -17.16 -18.54 5.24
CA VAL A 486 -17.99 -18.24 6.42
C VAL A 486 -19.43 -18.67 6.17
N ASP A 487 -19.99 -19.46 7.07
CA ASP A 487 -21.39 -19.90 7.05
C ASP A 487 -22.36 -18.72 7.14
N ALA A 488 -23.66 -19.01 6.91
CA ALA A 488 -24.73 -18.04 7.08
C ALA A 488 -24.70 -17.43 8.49
N SER A 489 -24.97 -16.13 8.60
CA SER A 489 -24.94 -15.42 9.88
C SER A 489 -26.34 -15.02 10.37
N ALA A 490 -26.45 -14.78 11.67
CA ALA A 490 -27.72 -14.52 12.35
C ALA A 490 -28.49 -13.32 11.80
N ASP A 491 -27.81 -12.36 11.19
CA ASP A 491 -28.39 -11.16 10.57
C ASP A 491 -28.92 -11.38 9.14
N GLY A 492 -28.91 -12.65 8.66
CA GLY A 492 -29.44 -13.05 7.36
C GLY A 492 -28.43 -12.98 6.20
N ARG A 493 -27.13 -12.82 6.45
CA ARG A 493 -26.10 -12.96 5.42
C ARG A 493 -26.02 -14.43 4.98
N PRO A 494 -26.10 -14.75 3.67
CA PRO A 494 -25.96 -16.12 3.18
C PRO A 494 -24.56 -16.69 3.40
N ALA A 495 -24.45 -18.01 3.50
CA ALA A 495 -23.15 -18.69 3.49
C ALA A 495 -22.37 -18.37 2.22
N GLY A 496 -21.07 -18.18 2.34
CA GLY A 496 -20.18 -17.86 1.23
C GLY A 496 -20.28 -16.43 0.67
N ALA A 497 -21.25 -15.62 1.10
CA ALA A 497 -21.33 -14.22 0.64
C ALA A 497 -20.14 -13.38 1.14
N PRO A 498 -19.70 -12.35 0.41
CA PRO A 498 -18.67 -11.43 0.88
C PRO A 498 -18.98 -10.82 2.25
N VAL A 499 -17.96 -10.58 3.08
CA VAL A 499 -18.08 -9.73 4.27
C VAL A 499 -17.94 -8.25 3.84
N VAL A 500 -18.18 -7.31 4.75
CA VAL A 500 -18.02 -5.87 4.43
C VAL A 500 -16.55 -5.54 4.12
N ASP A 501 -16.31 -4.78 3.07
CA ASP A 501 -14.98 -4.44 2.56
C ASP A 501 -14.19 -3.44 3.42
N SER A 502 -14.87 -2.76 4.34
CA SER A 502 -14.38 -1.58 5.07
C SER A 502 -15.03 -1.45 6.44
N ALA A 503 -14.86 -0.31 7.09
CA ALA A 503 -15.54 0.04 8.34
C ALA A 503 -16.99 0.53 8.15
N GLY A 504 -17.50 0.46 6.93
CA GLY A 504 -18.85 0.91 6.57
C GLY A 504 -19.94 -0.12 6.86
N ALA A 505 -21.10 0.11 6.28
CA ALA A 505 -22.27 -0.77 6.34
C ALA A 505 -22.17 -1.92 5.33
N VAL A 506 -22.94 -2.98 5.55
CA VAL A 506 -23.21 -4.00 4.53
C VAL A 506 -23.83 -3.32 3.31
N ALA A 507 -23.35 -3.66 2.11
CA ALA A 507 -23.77 -3.01 0.87
C ALA A 507 -25.31 -3.01 0.71
N GLY A 508 -25.89 -1.83 0.53
CA GLY A 508 -27.34 -1.62 0.35
C GLY A 508 -28.17 -1.64 1.64
N THR A 509 -27.56 -1.68 2.83
CA THR A 509 -28.29 -1.68 4.10
C THR A 509 -28.34 -0.29 4.79
N ASP A 510 -27.51 0.65 4.39
CA ASP A 510 -27.38 2.01 4.88
C ASP A 510 -28.44 2.95 4.23
N ARG A 511 -29.69 2.84 4.69
CA ARG A 511 -30.86 3.46 4.06
C ARG A 511 -31.23 4.85 4.59
N ASN A 512 -30.67 5.24 5.73
CA ASN A 512 -31.01 6.50 6.40
C ASN A 512 -30.16 7.69 5.93
N GLY A 513 -29.51 7.56 4.76
CA GLY A 513 -28.73 8.61 4.12
C GLY A 513 -27.27 8.69 4.60
N PRO A 514 -26.45 9.54 3.95
CA PRO A 514 -25.02 9.57 4.19
C PRO A 514 -24.65 10.08 5.59
N THR A 515 -25.45 10.99 6.15
CA THR A 515 -25.21 11.50 7.52
C THR A 515 -25.33 10.38 8.55
N ALA A 516 -26.33 9.50 8.43
CA ALA A 516 -26.53 8.39 9.34
C ALA A 516 -25.36 7.38 9.24
N LEU A 517 -24.91 7.06 8.01
CA LEU A 517 -23.74 6.22 7.80
C LEU A 517 -22.49 6.80 8.47
N LEU A 518 -22.22 8.08 8.24
CA LEU A 518 -21.05 8.75 8.79
C LEU A 518 -21.11 8.84 10.33
N ASN A 519 -22.28 9.07 10.90
CA ASN A 519 -22.48 9.08 12.35
C ASN A 519 -22.19 7.70 12.97
N SER A 520 -22.70 6.61 12.36
CA SER A 520 -22.41 5.25 12.83
C SER A 520 -20.90 4.97 12.83
N VAL A 521 -20.21 5.29 11.72
CA VAL A 521 -18.77 5.03 11.59
C VAL A 521 -17.93 5.93 12.52
N ALA A 522 -18.34 7.18 12.75
CA ALA A 522 -17.65 8.09 13.65
C ALA A 522 -17.66 7.62 15.13
N LYS A 523 -18.61 6.75 15.50
CA LYS A 523 -18.67 6.13 16.84
C LYS A 523 -17.62 5.04 17.05
N LEU A 524 -17.04 4.50 15.99
CA LEU A 524 -15.95 3.52 16.11
C LEU A 524 -14.72 4.15 16.77
N PRO A 525 -13.92 3.39 17.55
CA PRO A 525 -12.80 3.95 18.31
C PRO A 525 -11.59 4.27 17.42
N SER A 526 -11.68 5.34 16.64
CA SER A 526 -10.68 5.77 15.65
C SER A 526 -9.29 5.99 16.25
N ARG A 527 -9.17 6.46 17.50
CA ARG A 527 -7.88 6.60 18.20
C ARG A 527 -7.15 5.26 18.42
N LEU A 528 -7.87 4.15 18.47
CA LEU A 528 -7.29 2.81 18.55
C LEU A 528 -7.03 2.23 17.16
N GLY A 529 -7.87 2.55 16.18
CA GLY A 529 -7.83 2.03 14.81
C GLY A 529 -6.96 2.85 13.86
N ILE A 530 -5.80 3.34 14.31
CA ILE A 530 -4.93 4.22 13.51
C ILE A 530 -4.21 3.51 12.36
N GLY A 531 -4.26 2.19 12.31
CA GLY A 531 -3.78 1.44 11.14
C GLY A 531 -4.49 1.89 9.86
N THR A 532 -5.79 1.99 9.89
CA THR A 532 -6.75 2.75 9.08
C THR A 532 -8.17 2.24 9.34
N LEU A 533 -9.17 3.11 9.27
CA LEU A 533 -10.59 2.71 9.21
C LEU A 533 -11.13 3.21 7.88
N VAL A 534 -11.05 2.36 6.88
CA VAL A 534 -11.51 2.71 5.52
C VAL A 534 -13.03 2.87 5.53
N LEU A 535 -13.51 3.95 4.92
CA LEU A 535 -14.94 4.15 4.66
C LEU A 535 -15.17 4.46 3.18
N ASN A 536 -15.67 3.49 2.45
CA ASN A 536 -16.14 3.69 1.09
C ASN A 536 -17.55 4.26 1.09
N VAL A 537 -17.77 5.40 0.41
CA VAL A 537 -19.08 6.04 0.27
C VAL A 537 -19.35 6.32 -1.19
N ARG A 538 -20.48 5.84 -1.70
CA ARG A 538 -20.94 6.21 -3.04
C ARG A 538 -21.89 7.40 -2.95
N LEU A 539 -21.54 8.46 -3.63
CA LEU A 539 -22.27 9.73 -3.64
C LEU A 539 -22.72 10.06 -5.06
N GLN A 540 -23.86 10.76 -5.18
CA GLN A 540 -24.28 11.27 -6.48
C GLN A 540 -23.27 12.26 -7.05
N ARG A 541 -22.91 12.09 -8.32
CA ARG A 541 -21.98 12.97 -9.04
C ARG A 541 -22.42 14.42 -9.04
N SER A 542 -23.74 14.67 -9.06
CA SER A 542 -24.33 16.01 -9.01
C SER A 542 -23.95 16.82 -7.77
N LEU A 543 -23.48 16.18 -6.68
CA LEU A 543 -23.01 16.87 -5.48
C LEU A 543 -21.76 17.72 -5.70
N ALA A 544 -20.92 17.35 -6.66
CA ALA A 544 -19.76 18.15 -7.07
C ALA A 544 -20.09 19.22 -8.13
N ALA A 545 -21.31 19.24 -8.70
CA ALA A 545 -21.63 20.05 -9.88
C ALA A 545 -21.95 21.53 -9.56
N SER A 546 -22.42 21.87 -8.34
CA SER A 546 -22.80 23.24 -8.02
C SER A 546 -22.20 23.73 -6.70
N ARG A 547 -21.97 25.05 -6.63
CA ARG A 547 -21.41 25.70 -5.43
C ARG A 547 -22.23 25.41 -4.15
N THR A 548 -23.55 25.36 -4.25
CA THR A 548 -24.44 25.06 -3.12
C THR A 548 -24.26 23.63 -2.65
N LYS A 549 -24.27 22.67 -3.57
CA LYS A 549 -24.09 21.25 -3.26
C LYS A 549 -22.68 20.96 -2.72
N ARG A 550 -21.62 21.60 -3.24
CA ARG A 550 -20.25 21.53 -2.69
C ARG A 550 -20.16 22.02 -1.25
N LYS A 551 -20.92 23.06 -0.87
CA LYS A 551 -21.02 23.51 0.53
C LYS A 551 -21.62 22.44 1.43
N LEU A 552 -22.66 21.75 0.98
CA LEU A 552 -23.27 20.64 1.73
C LEU A 552 -22.30 19.47 1.87
N LEU A 553 -21.64 19.09 0.78
CA LEU A 553 -20.64 18.02 0.81
C LEU A 553 -19.47 18.35 1.74
N LYS A 554 -18.98 19.60 1.71
CA LYS A 554 -17.94 20.07 2.65
C LYS A 554 -18.43 20.04 4.10
N ALA A 555 -19.67 20.45 4.36
CA ALA A 555 -20.25 20.42 5.70
C ALA A 555 -20.40 18.98 6.23
N LEU A 556 -20.82 18.06 5.38
CA LEU A 556 -20.91 16.62 5.68
C LEU A 556 -19.55 16.06 6.11
N LEU A 557 -18.50 16.30 5.31
CA LEU A 557 -17.13 15.86 5.61
C LEU A 557 -16.60 16.46 6.91
N ARG A 558 -16.80 17.77 7.11
CA ARG A 558 -16.36 18.45 8.34
C ARG A 558 -17.11 17.93 9.57
N GLY A 559 -18.42 17.66 9.46
CA GLY A 559 -19.22 17.07 10.53
C GLY A 559 -18.73 15.69 10.93
N PHE A 560 -18.43 14.84 9.94
CA PHE A 560 -17.84 13.52 10.15
C PHE A 560 -16.48 13.60 10.86
N PHE A 561 -15.59 14.48 10.40
CA PHE A 561 -14.27 14.64 11.00
C PHE A 561 -14.32 15.26 12.40
N ALA A 562 -15.22 16.18 12.65
CA ALA A 562 -15.42 16.75 13.98
C ALA A 562 -15.87 15.71 15.02
N GLN A 563 -16.60 14.67 14.59
CA GLN A 563 -17.01 13.54 15.42
C GLN A 563 -15.91 12.47 15.59
N GLY A 564 -14.76 12.63 14.95
CA GLY A 564 -13.62 11.68 15.05
C GLY A 564 -13.53 10.65 13.93
N GLY A 565 -14.32 10.80 12.86
CA GLY A 565 -14.17 10.00 11.65
C GLY A 565 -12.74 10.10 11.10
N LEU A 566 -12.14 8.97 10.69
CA LEU A 566 -10.72 8.92 10.39
C LEU A 566 -10.41 9.22 8.93
N GLN A 567 -11.15 8.62 8.01
CA GLN A 567 -10.99 8.85 6.57
C GLN A 567 -12.26 8.53 5.78
N LEU A 568 -12.36 9.08 4.58
CA LEU A 568 -13.46 8.82 3.66
C LEU A 568 -12.92 8.66 2.23
N GLN A 569 -13.40 7.64 1.54
CA GLN A 569 -13.08 7.32 0.15
C GLN A 569 -14.35 7.45 -0.71
N PRO A 570 -14.55 8.56 -1.42
CA PRO A 570 -15.75 8.76 -2.19
C PRO A 570 -15.67 8.07 -3.56
N THR A 571 -16.81 7.62 -4.03
CA THR A 571 -17.03 7.24 -5.42
C THR A 571 -18.23 8.04 -5.95
N LEU A 572 -17.99 8.95 -6.89
CA LEU A 572 -19.04 9.77 -7.48
C LEU A 572 -19.42 9.21 -8.86
N ILE A 573 -20.20 8.14 -8.85
CA ILE A 573 -20.67 7.44 -10.05
C ILE A 573 -22.15 7.16 -9.90
N ASP A 574 -22.92 7.52 -10.94
CA ASP A 574 -24.37 7.30 -10.95
C ASP A 574 -24.71 5.82 -11.13
N GLN A 575 -25.81 5.37 -10.51
CA GLN A 575 -26.27 3.97 -10.53
C GLN A 575 -26.47 3.43 -11.96
N GLU A 576 -26.97 4.27 -12.85
CA GLU A 576 -27.21 3.88 -14.23
C GLU A 576 -25.90 3.55 -14.98
N THR A 577 -24.85 4.35 -14.75
CA THR A 577 -23.51 4.10 -15.31
C THR A 577 -22.94 2.77 -14.80
N LEU A 578 -23.07 2.49 -13.50
CA LEU A 578 -22.60 1.21 -12.94
C LEU A 578 -23.40 0.01 -13.45
N LYS A 579 -24.72 0.15 -13.65
CA LYS A 579 -25.55 -0.91 -14.26
C LYS A 579 -25.11 -1.24 -15.67
N LYS A 580 -24.94 -0.22 -16.52
CA LYS A 580 -24.44 -0.39 -17.90
C LYS A 580 -23.04 -1.03 -17.91
N ALA A 581 -22.15 -0.59 -17.02
CA ALA A 581 -20.82 -1.16 -16.90
C ALA A 581 -20.85 -2.60 -16.36
N TYR A 582 -21.78 -2.94 -15.50
CA TYR A 582 -21.98 -4.32 -15.05
C TYR A 582 -22.49 -5.21 -16.19
N GLU A 583 -23.42 -4.75 -17.02
CA GLU A 583 -23.95 -5.48 -18.18
C GLU A 583 -22.87 -5.69 -19.25
N ASN A 584 -22.07 -4.66 -19.54
CA ASN A 584 -20.99 -4.69 -20.53
C ASN A 584 -19.70 -4.00 -20.02
N PRO A 585 -18.87 -4.66 -19.18
CA PRO A 585 -17.67 -4.04 -18.63
C PRO A 585 -16.66 -3.59 -19.69
N ALA A 586 -16.59 -4.28 -20.82
CA ALA A 586 -15.66 -3.96 -21.92
C ALA A 586 -15.98 -2.62 -22.60
N ALA A 587 -17.24 -2.17 -22.55
CA ALA A 587 -17.64 -0.87 -23.08
C ALA A 587 -17.29 0.31 -22.16
N HIS A 588 -16.79 0.04 -20.95
CA HIS A 588 -16.43 1.05 -19.96
C HIS A 588 -14.98 0.86 -19.45
N PRO A 589 -13.97 0.87 -20.34
CA PRO A 589 -12.58 0.56 -19.97
C PRO A 589 -11.95 1.60 -19.03
N GLU A 590 -12.49 2.82 -19.01
CA GLU A 590 -11.98 3.93 -18.21
C GLU A 590 -12.67 4.06 -16.83
N LEU A 591 -13.68 3.23 -16.57
CA LEU A 591 -14.44 3.34 -15.33
C LEU A 591 -13.61 2.84 -14.17
N ILE A 592 -13.31 3.73 -13.23
CA ILE A 592 -12.53 3.46 -12.02
C ILE A 592 -13.46 3.53 -10.81
N VAL A 593 -13.33 2.57 -9.91
CA VAL A 593 -14.11 2.51 -8.66
C VAL A 593 -13.21 2.32 -7.45
N ARG A 594 -13.69 2.71 -6.26
CA ARG A 594 -13.00 2.42 -4.99
C ARG A 594 -13.38 1.04 -4.50
N ILE A 595 -12.33 0.28 -4.18
CA ILE A 595 -12.42 -1.02 -3.50
C ILE A 595 -11.99 -0.81 -2.04
N GLY A 596 -11.90 -1.83 -1.24
CA GLY A 596 -11.48 -1.74 0.15
C GLY A 596 -10.06 -1.17 0.34
N GLY A 597 -9.87 0.13 0.09
CA GLY A 597 -8.62 0.85 0.33
C GLY A 597 -7.90 1.41 -0.91
N TYR A 598 -8.24 0.98 -2.13
CA TYR A 598 -7.59 1.45 -3.35
C TYR A 598 -8.57 1.62 -4.51
N SER A 599 -8.11 2.19 -5.63
CA SER A 599 -8.89 2.32 -6.85
C SER A 599 -8.53 1.22 -7.85
N GLU A 600 -9.53 0.72 -8.57
CA GLU A 600 -9.31 -0.25 -9.64
C GLU A 600 -10.24 0.02 -10.83
N TYR A 601 -9.79 -0.35 -12.04
CA TYR A 601 -10.64 -0.36 -13.21
C TYR A 601 -11.76 -1.37 -13.04
N TYR A 602 -13.00 -0.93 -13.23
CA TYR A 602 -14.19 -1.76 -13.00
C TYR A 602 -14.19 -3.04 -13.82
N ASN A 603 -13.73 -2.97 -15.07
CA ASN A 603 -13.65 -4.11 -15.97
C ASN A 603 -12.55 -5.14 -15.61
N ARG A 604 -11.59 -4.80 -14.72
CA ARG A 604 -10.58 -5.73 -14.21
C ARG A 604 -11.05 -6.52 -12.99
N LEU A 605 -12.15 -6.09 -12.37
CA LEU A 605 -12.72 -6.77 -11.21
C LEU A 605 -13.42 -8.07 -11.62
N SER A 606 -13.43 -9.06 -10.72
CA SER A 606 -14.29 -10.23 -10.88
C SER A 606 -15.77 -9.83 -10.91
N ARG A 607 -16.63 -10.64 -11.52
CA ARG A 607 -18.07 -10.36 -11.59
C ARG A 607 -18.71 -10.21 -10.22
N GLU A 608 -18.24 -10.97 -9.24
CA GLU A 608 -18.68 -10.88 -7.85
C GLU A 608 -18.36 -9.50 -7.25
N LEU A 609 -17.10 -9.02 -7.42
CA LEU A 609 -16.68 -7.72 -6.93
C LEU A 609 -17.37 -6.56 -7.67
N GLN A 610 -17.59 -6.70 -8.98
CA GLN A 610 -18.39 -5.75 -9.76
C GLN A 610 -19.82 -5.63 -9.21
N PHE A 611 -20.43 -6.76 -8.85
CA PHE A 611 -21.77 -6.80 -8.27
C PHE A 611 -21.81 -6.17 -6.87
N GLU A 612 -20.81 -6.41 -6.02
CA GLU A 612 -20.73 -5.79 -4.69
C GLU A 612 -20.59 -4.25 -4.77
N VAL A 613 -19.80 -3.75 -5.73
CA VAL A 613 -19.73 -2.28 -5.98
C VAL A 613 -21.08 -1.74 -6.46
N LEU A 614 -21.77 -2.46 -7.35
CA LEU A 614 -23.09 -2.07 -7.86
C LEU A 614 -24.15 -2.01 -6.75
N LYS A 615 -24.08 -2.90 -5.75
CA LYS A 615 -25.03 -2.97 -4.63
C LYS A 615 -24.86 -1.84 -3.60
N ARG A 616 -23.72 -1.15 -3.56
CA ARG A 616 -23.50 -0.04 -2.61
C ARG A 616 -24.58 1.02 -2.78
N THR A 617 -25.08 1.52 -1.66
CA THR A 617 -26.10 2.59 -1.65
C THR A 617 -25.56 3.85 -2.31
N GLU A 618 -26.31 4.41 -3.25
CA GLU A 618 -26.05 5.73 -3.83
C GLU A 618 -26.69 6.79 -2.96
N HIS A 619 -25.85 7.55 -2.25
CA HIS A 619 -26.33 8.58 -1.34
C HIS A 619 -26.55 9.91 -2.02
N MET A 620 -27.67 10.52 -1.70
CA MET A 620 -28.06 11.91 -2.01
C MET A 620 -27.96 12.76 -0.73
N ILE A 621 -27.60 14.03 -0.87
CA ILE A 621 -27.59 15.01 0.22
C ILE A 621 -28.64 16.07 -0.06
#